data_7b811fa905c1bb5b6b61da6562a052b3
#
_entry.id   7b811fa905c1bb5b6b61da6562a052b3
#
_cell.length_a   1.000
_cell.length_b   1.000
_cell.length_c   1.000
_cell.angle_alpha   90.00
_cell.angle_beta   90.00
_cell.angle_gamma   90.00
#
_symmetry.space_group_name_H-M   'P 1'
#
loop_
_entity.id
_entity.type
_entity.pdbx_description
1 polymer ?
#
loop_
_entity_poly.entity_id
_entity_poly.type
_entity_poly.pdbx_seq_one_letter_code
_entity_poly.pdbx_strand_id
1 'polypeptide(L)'
;MSSLPVTRLTERDYLTLERAAQYKSEFVGDEMFAMSGGSARHSRLAGLVFSELDAQLKGSGCAPFTSDLRVRTPLGDQFYPDVSVGCAPIQNPDGSVDVYTNPVIIVEVLSPSTANYDRGLKFVLYREIPSLTDCLVFHYDAIHVEHYGRQPNDSWLLLQHHHGEDARIQLPSIQCELALGPIYAGAMDWPG
;
A
#
# COMPACT_ATOMS: atom_id res chain seq x y z
N MET A 1 -2.77 35.91 13.25
CA MET A 1 -2.68 34.52 13.76
C MET A 1 -1.25 34.08 13.54
N SER A 2 -0.49 33.88 14.60
CA SER A 2 0.91 33.43 14.53
C SER A 2 0.87 31.91 14.32
N SER A 3 1.25 31.44 13.14
CA SER A 3 1.51 30.02 12.93
C SER A 3 2.73 29.65 13.72
N LEU A 4 2.60 28.68 14.63
CA LEU A 4 3.79 28.07 15.24
C LEU A 4 4.64 27.48 14.12
N PRO A 5 6.00 27.61 14.22
CA PRO A 5 6.85 26.99 13.22
C PRO A 5 6.66 25.46 13.26
N VAL A 6 6.20 24.88 12.18
CA VAL A 6 6.18 23.42 12.01
C VAL A 6 7.65 23.00 11.93
N THR A 7 8.11 22.21 12.88
CA THR A 7 9.46 21.66 12.85
C THR A 7 9.52 20.64 11.73
N ARG A 8 10.09 20.97 10.60
CA ARG A 8 10.33 20.02 9.51
C ARG A 8 11.38 19.02 9.95
N LEU A 9 11.08 17.75 9.75
CA LEU A 9 11.99 16.65 10.05
C LEU A 9 12.80 16.32 8.79
N THR A 10 14.05 15.94 8.99
CA THR A 10 14.76 15.23 7.93
C THR A 10 14.33 13.75 7.92
N GLU A 11 14.50 13.07 6.79
CA GLU A 11 14.29 11.63 6.73
C GLU A 11 15.06 10.85 7.81
N ARG A 12 16.28 11.29 8.12
CA ARG A 12 17.10 10.71 9.18
C ARG A 12 16.47 10.88 10.56
N ASP A 13 15.92 12.06 10.84
CA ASP A 13 15.25 12.33 12.13
C ASP A 13 14.00 11.46 12.25
N TYR A 14 13.19 11.37 11.17
CA TYR A 14 12.05 10.48 11.11
C TYR A 14 12.44 9.04 11.40
N LEU A 15 13.43 8.48 10.69
CA LEU A 15 13.87 7.10 10.89
C LEU A 15 14.33 6.82 12.32
N THR A 16 14.97 7.80 12.95
CA THR A 16 15.42 7.71 14.34
C THR A 16 14.21 7.65 15.29
N LEU A 17 13.23 8.51 15.08
CA LEU A 17 12.00 8.56 15.88
C LEU A 17 11.14 7.32 15.66
N GLU A 18 10.90 6.94 14.41
CA GLU A 18 10.07 5.81 14.01
C GLU A 18 10.57 4.49 14.59
N ARG A 19 11.88 4.25 14.51
CA ARG A 19 12.50 3.02 15.06
C ARG A 19 12.49 2.95 16.59
N ALA A 20 12.35 4.08 17.25
CA ALA A 20 12.23 4.16 18.71
C ALA A 20 10.78 4.18 19.19
N ALA A 21 9.81 4.42 18.30
CA ALA A 21 8.39 4.55 18.66
C ALA A 21 7.73 3.20 18.91
N GLN A 22 6.63 3.23 19.69
CA GLN A 22 5.77 2.08 19.92
C GLN A 22 4.57 2.03 18.95
N TYR A 23 4.47 2.97 18.02
CA TYR A 23 3.44 3.07 17.00
C TYR A 23 4.06 3.49 15.69
N LYS A 24 3.42 3.12 14.59
CA LYS A 24 3.87 3.45 13.24
C LYS A 24 3.49 4.87 12.85
N SER A 25 4.35 5.50 12.08
CA SER A 25 4.07 6.80 11.46
C SER A 25 4.57 6.84 10.02
N GLU A 26 3.81 7.48 9.17
CA GLU A 26 4.24 7.80 7.81
C GLU A 26 5.02 9.11 7.79
N PHE A 27 5.92 9.26 6.82
CA PHE A 27 6.72 10.48 6.62
C PHE A 27 6.41 11.06 5.25
N VAL A 28 5.87 12.27 5.22
CA VAL A 28 5.42 12.92 3.99
C VAL A 28 5.74 14.41 4.03
N GLY A 29 6.48 14.90 3.05
CA GLY A 29 6.78 16.31 2.91
C GLY A 29 7.47 16.92 4.15
N ASP A 30 8.42 16.21 4.75
CA ASP A 30 9.16 16.60 5.97
C ASP A 30 8.29 16.58 7.26
N GLU A 31 7.11 15.98 7.23
CA GLU A 31 6.20 15.84 8.37
C GLU A 31 5.94 14.37 8.71
N MET A 32 5.68 14.10 9.98
CA MET A 32 5.41 12.76 10.50
C MET A 32 3.96 12.63 10.91
N PHE A 33 3.28 11.61 10.39
CA PHE A 33 1.86 11.35 10.61
C PHE A 33 1.66 10.01 11.30
N ALA A 34 1.18 10.03 12.54
CA ALA A 34 0.90 8.79 13.27
C ALA A 34 -0.22 8.00 12.59
N MET A 35 0.00 6.70 12.41
CA MET A 35 -1.02 5.81 11.86
C MET A 35 -2.02 5.40 12.94
N SER A 36 -3.31 5.44 12.60
CA SER A 36 -4.37 4.82 13.40
C SER A 36 -4.49 3.34 13.06
N GLY A 37 -4.89 2.51 14.02
CA GLY A 37 -5.25 1.13 13.74
C GLY A 37 -6.49 1.02 12.85
N GLY A 38 -6.55 -0.01 12.01
CA GLY A 38 -7.72 -0.34 11.20
C GLY A 38 -8.76 -1.15 11.97
N SER A 39 -9.99 -1.24 11.44
CA SER A 39 -11.04 -2.13 11.96
C SER A 39 -10.67 -3.61 11.76
N ALA A 40 -11.42 -4.52 12.40
CA ALA A 40 -11.22 -5.96 12.22
C ALA A 40 -11.45 -6.37 10.76
N ARG A 41 -12.47 -5.81 10.10
CA ARG A 41 -12.75 -6.06 8.68
C ARG A 41 -11.61 -5.56 7.78
N HIS A 42 -11.12 -4.34 8.00
CA HIS A 42 -9.98 -3.79 7.26
C HIS A 42 -8.76 -4.71 7.37
N SER A 43 -8.37 -5.07 8.60
CA SER A 43 -7.23 -5.96 8.84
C SER A 43 -7.43 -7.34 8.20
N ARG A 44 -8.66 -7.88 8.27
CA ARG A 44 -8.99 -9.17 7.68
C ARG A 44 -8.91 -9.14 6.16
N LEU A 45 -9.42 -8.08 5.53
CA LEU A 45 -9.39 -7.91 4.07
C LEU A 45 -7.95 -7.81 3.56
N ALA A 46 -7.12 -6.98 4.19
CA ALA A 46 -5.70 -6.88 3.88
C ALA A 46 -4.98 -8.24 4.02
N GLY A 47 -5.26 -8.97 5.11
CA GLY A 47 -4.69 -10.31 5.34
C GLY A 47 -5.12 -11.35 4.31
N LEU A 48 -6.36 -11.29 3.81
CA LEU A 48 -6.84 -12.20 2.75
C LEU A 48 -6.20 -11.89 1.40
N VAL A 49 -6.07 -10.61 1.05
CA VAL A 49 -5.34 -10.20 -0.16
C VAL A 49 -3.88 -10.64 -0.09
N PHE A 50 -3.21 -10.42 1.05
CA PHE A 50 -1.85 -10.90 1.27
C PHE A 50 -1.75 -12.43 1.08
N SER A 51 -2.64 -13.19 1.72
CA SER A 51 -2.62 -14.66 1.66
C SER A 51 -2.82 -15.20 0.26
N GLU A 52 -3.71 -14.59 -0.51
CA GLU A 52 -3.98 -14.96 -1.91
C GLU A 52 -2.75 -14.71 -2.79
N LEU A 53 -2.13 -13.53 -2.65
CA LEU A 53 -0.90 -13.20 -3.37
C LEU A 53 0.26 -14.11 -2.94
N ASP A 54 0.45 -14.39 -1.66
CA ASP A 54 1.50 -15.28 -1.16
C ASP A 54 1.37 -16.69 -1.73
N ALA A 55 0.13 -17.20 -1.79
CA ALA A 55 -0.12 -18.53 -2.34
C ALA A 55 0.27 -18.64 -3.82
N GLN A 56 -0.04 -17.61 -4.63
CA GLN A 56 0.24 -17.60 -6.08
C GLN A 56 1.71 -17.28 -6.39
N LEU A 57 2.38 -16.47 -5.56
CA LEU A 57 3.76 -16.01 -5.82
C LEU A 57 4.85 -16.98 -5.38
N LYS A 58 4.51 -18.13 -4.79
CA LYS A 58 5.50 -19.14 -4.36
C LYS A 58 6.39 -19.58 -5.50
N GLY A 59 7.69 -19.34 -5.34
CA GLY A 59 8.71 -19.73 -6.34
C GLY A 59 8.84 -18.79 -7.53
N SER A 60 8.10 -17.68 -7.60
CA SER A 60 8.16 -16.71 -8.71
C SER A 60 9.33 -15.71 -8.59
N GLY A 61 9.97 -15.62 -7.43
CA GLY A 61 10.94 -14.57 -7.12
C GLY A 61 10.30 -13.25 -6.63
N CYS A 62 8.97 -13.19 -6.55
CA CYS A 62 8.23 -12.07 -5.94
C CYS A 62 7.57 -12.53 -4.62
N ALA A 63 7.33 -11.61 -3.72
CA ALA A 63 6.64 -11.87 -2.46
C ALA A 63 5.79 -10.68 -2.02
N PRO A 64 4.63 -10.92 -1.38
CA PRO A 64 3.87 -9.88 -0.74
C PRO A 64 4.46 -9.56 0.63
N PHE A 65 4.34 -8.31 1.05
CA PHE A 65 4.71 -7.80 2.36
C PHE A 65 3.51 -7.13 3.01
N THR A 66 3.41 -7.26 4.33
CA THR A 66 2.39 -6.57 5.14
C THR A 66 2.83 -5.14 5.42
N SER A 67 1.96 -4.38 6.06
CA SER A 67 2.24 -3.02 6.53
C SER A 67 3.38 -2.92 7.57
N ASP A 68 4.14 -4.00 7.82
CA ASP A 68 5.33 -3.94 8.66
C ASP A 68 6.60 -3.53 7.90
N LEU A 69 6.59 -3.65 6.58
CA LEU A 69 7.68 -3.22 5.71
C LEU A 69 7.32 -1.90 5.02
N ARG A 70 8.12 -0.87 5.26
CA ARG A 70 7.92 0.44 4.64
C ARG A 70 8.30 0.45 3.18
N VAL A 71 7.56 1.24 2.42
CA VAL A 71 7.89 1.64 1.06
C VAL A 71 8.39 3.07 1.08
N ARG A 72 9.55 3.32 0.45
CA ARG A 72 10.13 4.65 0.29
C ARG A 72 10.00 5.11 -1.15
N THR A 73 9.51 6.33 -1.34
CA THR A 73 9.48 6.99 -2.65
C THR A 73 10.84 7.56 -3.04
N PRO A 74 11.08 7.89 -4.31
CA PRO A 74 12.30 8.56 -4.74
C PRO A 74 12.52 9.92 -4.07
N LEU A 75 11.45 10.60 -3.64
CA LEU A 75 11.49 11.90 -2.98
C LEU A 75 11.79 11.79 -1.47
N GLY A 76 11.81 10.58 -0.92
CA GLY A 76 12.11 10.35 0.50
C GLY A 76 10.88 10.15 1.38
N ASP A 77 9.67 10.28 0.84
CA ASP A 77 8.46 9.96 1.60
C ASP A 77 8.41 8.47 1.92
N GLN A 78 7.88 8.12 3.09
CA GLN A 78 7.83 6.74 3.57
C GLN A 78 6.44 6.38 4.05
N PHE A 79 5.95 5.22 3.60
CA PHE A 79 4.60 4.73 3.81
C PHE A 79 4.61 3.28 4.30
N TYR A 80 3.51 2.89 4.92
CA TYR A 80 3.19 1.51 5.25
C TYR A 80 1.93 1.06 4.49
N PRO A 81 2.03 0.65 3.22
CA PRO A 81 0.88 0.11 2.49
C PRO A 81 0.29 -1.09 3.24
N ASP A 82 -1.02 -1.30 3.16
CA ASP A 82 -1.66 -2.47 3.77
C ASP A 82 -1.09 -3.78 3.24
N VAL A 83 -0.86 -3.85 1.91
CA VAL A 83 -0.07 -4.91 1.27
C VAL A 83 0.77 -4.29 0.16
N SER A 84 2.00 -4.75 0.03
CA SER A 84 2.84 -4.42 -1.13
C SER A 84 3.51 -5.68 -1.68
N VAL A 85 3.77 -5.72 -2.98
CA VAL A 85 4.51 -6.83 -3.61
C VAL A 85 5.83 -6.32 -4.15
N GLY A 86 6.92 -6.94 -3.75
CA GLY A 86 8.25 -6.72 -4.29
C GLY A 86 8.78 -7.96 -4.97
N CYS A 87 9.59 -7.77 -6.02
CA CYS A 87 10.29 -8.85 -6.73
C CYS A 87 11.80 -8.74 -6.51
N ALA A 88 12.48 -9.89 -6.43
CA ALA A 88 13.92 -9.93 -6.19
C ALA A 88 14.73 -9.34 -7.37
N PRO A 89 15.84 -8.64 -7.09
CA PRO A 89 16.36 -8.30 -5.78
C PRO A 89 15.58 -7.15 -5.14
N ILE A 90 15.20 -7.31 -3.87
CA ILE A 90 14.62 -6.21 -3.10
C ILE A 90 15.66 -5.13 -2.89
N GLN A 91 15.30 -3.88 -3.21
CA GLN A 91 16.19 -2.72 -3.12
C GLN A 91 15.97 -2.00 -1.79
N ASN A 92 16.90 -2.14 -0.88
CA ASN A 92 16.88 -1.51 0.44
C ASN A 92 17.84 -0.32 0.44
N PRO A 93 17.36 0.90 0.71
CA PRO A 93 18.24 2.06 0.78
C PRO A 93 19.22 1.92 1.96
N ASP A 94 20.47 2.25 1.72
CA ASP A 94 21.54 2.33 2.73
C ASP A 94 21.70 1.06 3.61
N GLY A 95 21.33 -0.13 3.08
CA GLY A 95 21.37 -1.38 3.82
C GLY A 95 20.29 -1.52 4.90
N SER A 96 19.26 -0.70 4.88
CA SER A 96 18.10 -0.81 5.76
C SER A 96 17.40 -2.16 5.56
N VAL A 97 16.85 -2.71 6.65
CA VAL A 97 16.12 -3.99 6.62
C VAL A 97 14.60 -3.81 6.76
N ASP A 98 14.15 -2.61 7.04
CA ASP A 98 12.79 -2.23 7.42
C ASP A 98 12.10 -1.31 6.40
N VAL A 99 12.76 -1.06 5.26
CA VAL A 99 12.26 -0.22 4.17
C VAL A 99 12.79 -0.70 2.82
N TYR A 100 11.99 -0.60 1.76
CA TYR A 100 12.42 -0.89 0.40
C TYR A 100 11.85 0.13 -0.61
N THR A 101 12.44 0.16 -1.82
CA THR A 101 12.18 1.22 -2.82
C THR A 101 11.60 0.71 -4.12
N ASN A 102 11.47 -0.61 -4.30
CA ASN A 102 11.03 -1.19 -5.57
C ASN A 102 9.79 -2.10 -5.47
N PRO A 103 8.66 -1.61 -4.89
CA PRO A 103 7.39 -2.32 -5.00
C PRO A 103 6.93 -2.38 -6.45
N VAL A 104 6.30 -3.49 -6.83
CA VAL A 104 5.66 -3.68 -8.14
C VAL A 104 4.15 -3.44 -8.03
N ILE A 105 3.54 -3.89 -6.94
CA ILE A 105 2.12 -3.69 -6.63
C ILE A 105 2.00 -3.03 -5.26
N ILE A 106 1.06 -2.10 -5.12
CA ILE A 106 0.59 -1.59 -3.82
C ILE A 106 -0.91 -1.82 -3.69
N VAL A 107 -1.33 -2.23 -2.51
CA VAL A 107 -2.73 -2.41 -2.13
C VAL A 107 -3.03 -1.57 -0.90
N GLU A 108 -4.07 -0.77 -0.97
CA GLU A 108 -4.64 -0.02 0.16
C GLU A 108 -6.08 -0.47 0.39
N VAL A 109 -6.45 -0.69 1.63
CA VAL A 109 -7.81 -0.95 2.05
C VAL A 109 -8.36 0.34 2.66
N LEU A 110 -9.32 0.95 2.00
CA LEU A 110 -9.88 2.22 2.46
C LEU A 110 -10.57 2.06 3.82
N SER A 111 -10.46 3.08 4.62
CA SER A 111 -11.27 3.28 5.81
C SER A 111 -11.99 4.64 5.72
N PRO A 112 -13.07 4.88 6.47
CA PRO A 112 -13.75 6.18 6.46
C PRO A 112 -12.84 7.35 6.80
N SER A 113 -11.81 7.12 7.62
CA SER A 113 -10.88 8.15 8.08
C SER A 113 -9.73 8.43 7.09
N THR A 114 -9.33 7.46 6.25
CA THR A 114 -8.14 7.56 5.40
C THR A 114 -8.46 7.67 3.91
N ALA A 115 -9.69 7.37 3.47
CA ALA A 115 -10.07 7.25 2.07
C ALA A 115 -9.66 8.43 1.18
N ASN A 116 -9.80 9.67 1.65
CA ASN A 116 -9.40 10.86 0.88
C ASN A 116 -7.88 11.01 0.79
N TYR A 117 -7.17 10.61 1.83
CA TYR A 117 -5.71 10.64 1.87
C TYR A 117 -5.11 9.55 0.96
N ASP A 118 -5.63 8.32 1.05
CA ASP A 118 -5.15 7.17 0.28
C ASP A 118 -5.37 7.38 -1.23
N ARG A 119 -6.57 7.86 -1.64
CA ARG A 119 -6.89 8.19 -3.04
C ARG A 119 -6.22 9.46 -3.54
N GLY A 120 -5.85 10.35 -2.64
CA GLY A 120 -5.30 11.67 -2.97
C GLY A 120 -3.77 11.69 -2.91
N LEU A 121 -3.24 12.30 -1.86
CA LEU A 121 -1.81 12.57 -1.71
C LEU A 121 -0.96 11.30 -1.75
N LYS A 122 -1.37 10.26 -1.04
CA LYS A 122 -0.62 9.01 -0.95
C LYS A 122 -0.45 8.35 -2.33
N PHE A 123 -1.55 8.24 -3.09
CA PHE A 123 -1.51 7.71 -4.46
C PHE A 123 -0.66 8.58 -5.40
N VAL A 124 -0.71 9.92 -5.27
CA VAL A 124 0.15 10.82 -6.07
C VAL A 124 1.62 10.52 -5.83
N LEU A 125 2.02 10.29 -4.58
CA LEU A 125 3.41 10.01 -4.22
C LEU A 125 3.85 8.59 -4.61
N TYR A 126 2.96 7.61 -4.54
CA TYR A 126 3.25 6.25 -5.03
C TYR A 126 3.56 6.21 -6.54
N ARG A 127 2.91 7.04 -7.32
CA ARG A 127 3.14 7.10 -8.78
C ARG A 127 4.57 7.49 -9.16
N GLU A 128 5.31 8.15 -8.26
CA GLU A 128 6.71 8.50 -8.47
C GLU A 128 7.67 7.30 -8.36
N ILE A 129 7.21 6.15 -7.84
CA ILE A 129 8.03 4.94 -7.70
C ILE A 129 8.16 4.26 -9.06
N PRO A 130 9.36 4.16 -9.67
CA PRO A 130 9.51 3.71 -11.05
C PRO A 130 9.13 2.26 -11.28
N SER A 131 9.30 1.40 -10.27
CA SER A 131 8.98 -0.04 -10.35
C SER A 131 7.50 -0.35 -10.20
N LEU A 132 6.70 0.57 -9.68
CA LEU A 132 5.28 0.36 -9.41
C LEU A 132 4.51 0.30 -10.72
N THR A 133 3.81 -0.81 -10.94
CA THR A 133 2.98 -1.03 -12.13
C THR A 133 1.50 -0.89 -11.86
N ASP A 134 1.04 -1.34 -10.68
CA ASP A 134 -0.37 -1.34 -10.33
C ASP A 134 -0.59 -0.86 -8.89
N CYS A 135 -1.69 -0.14 -8.68
CA CYS A 135 -2.19 0.22 -7.36
C CYS A 135 -3.66 -0.20 -7.25
N LEU A 136 -3.97 -0.97 -6.22
CA LEU A 136 -5.32 -1.48 -5.96
C LEU A 136 -5.87 -0.82 -4.70
N VAL A 137 -7.06 -0.25 -4.82
CA VAL A 137 -7.74 0.41 -3.70
C VAL A 137 -9.02 -0.36 -3.37
N PHE A 138 -8.98 -1.14 -2.31
CA PHE A 138 -10.07 -1.98 -1.84
C PHE A 138 -11.02 -1.17 -0.95
N HIS A 139 -12.32 -1.26 -1.23
CA HIS A 139 -13.34 -0.73 -0.34
C HIS A 139 -13.65 -1.75 0.76
N TYR A 140 -13.60 -1.35 2.03
CA TYR A 140 -13.80 -2.27 3.14
C TYR A 140 -15.28 -2.64 3.36
N ASP A 141 -16.21 -1.84 2.85
CA ASP A 141 -17.66 -1.93 3.08
C ASP A 141 -18.46 -2.47 1.89
N ALA A 142 -17.83 -2.69 0.76
CA ALA A 142 -18.47 -3.21 -0.46
C ALA A 142 -17.47 -4.01 -1.30
N ILE A 143 -17.96 -5.00 -2.06
CA ILE A 143 -17.14 -5.70 -3.06
C ILE A 143 -16.88 -4.75 -4.21
N HIS A 144 -15.88 -3.94 -4.02
CA HIS A 144 -15.46 -2.92 -4.97
C HIS A 144 -13.95 -2.66 -4.83
N VAL A 145 -13.25 -2.67 -5.97
CA VAL A 145 -11.82 -2.34 -6.05
C VAL A 145 -11.59 -1.38 -7.20
N GLU A 146 -10.89 -0.29 -6.94
CA GLU A 146 -10.36 0.61 -7.96
C GLU A 146 -8.98 0.09 -8.37
N HIS A 147 -8.80 -0.18 -9.65
CA HIS A 147 -7.54 -0.67 -10.20
C HIS A 147 -6.88 0.41 -11.05
N TYR A 148 -5.78 0.94 -10.57
CA TYR A 148 -4.95 1.91 -11.29
C TYR A 148 -3.73 1.20 -11.85
N GLY A 149 -3.38 1.48 -13.12
CA GLY A 149 -2.21 0.91 -13.77
C GLY A 149 -1.35 1.94 -14.47
N ARG A 150 -0.03 1.76 -14.39
CA ARG A 150 0.96 2.57 -15.11
C ARG A 150 0.92 2.22 -16.59
N GLN A 151 0.93 3.24 -17.43
CA GLN A 151 0.96 3.10 -18.87
C GLN A 151 2.39 3.15 -19.40
N PRO A 152 2.65 2.70 -20.66
CA PRO A 152 3.98 2.74 -21.26
C PRO A 152 4.61 4.14 -21.38
N ASN A 153 3.79 5.19 -21.31
CA ASN A 153 4.23 6.60 -21.29
C ASN A 153 4.35 7.19 -19.88
N ASP A 154 4.44 6.33 -18.86
CA ASP A 154 4.49 6.68 -17.44
C ASP A 154 3.26 7.40 -16.87
N SER A 155 2.21 7.60 -17.67
CA SER A 155 0.93 8.07 -17.12
C SER A 155 0.23 6.97 -16.31
N TRP A 156 -0.69 7.37 -15.43
CA TRP A 156 -1.51 6.46 -14.65
C TRP A 156 -2.97 6.58 -15.05
N LEU A 157 -3.61 5.45 -15.25
CA LEU A 157 -5.04 5.38 -15.56
C LEU A 157 -5.77 4.55 -14.51
N LEU A 158 -6.96 4.96 -14.18
CA LEU A 158 -7.95 4.06 -13.59
C LEU A 158 -8.37 3.08 -14.69
N LEU A 159 -7.85 1.86 -14.63
CA LEU A 159 -8.11 0.84 -15.63
C LEU A 159 -9.54 0.33 -15.54
N GLN A 160 -9.98 0.06 -14.32
CA GLN A 160 -11.31 -0.51 -14.05
C GLN A 160 -11.75 -0.30 -12.62
N HIS A 161 -13.07 -0.19 -12.44
CA HIS A 161 -13.76 -0.48 -11.18
C HIS A 161 -14.25 -1.92 -11.23
N HIS A 162 -13.74 -2.77 -10.35
CA HIS A 162 -14.19 -4.14 -10.21
C HIS A 162 -15.29 -4.21 -9.15
N HIS A 163 -16.41 -4.82 -9.50
CA HIS A 163 -17.58 -4.93 -8.61
C HIS A 163 -18.17 -6.34 -8.61
N GLY A 164 -18.65 -6.78 -7.43
CA GLY A 164 -19.38 -8.02 -7.27
C GLY A 164 -18.49 -9.26 -7.10
N GLU A 165 -19.14 -10.35 -6.71
CA GLU A 165 -18.47 -11.59 -6.29
C GLU A 165 -17.73 -12.30 -7.43
N ASP A 166 -18.20 -12.18 -8.66
CA ASP A 166 -17.58 -12.81 -9.82
C ASP A 166 -16.41 -12.01 -10.39
N ALA A 167 -16.15 -10.81 -9.86
CA ALA A 167 -15.09 -9.93 -10.35
C ALA A 167 -13.71 -10.53 -10.08
N ARG A 168 -12.81 -10.37 -11.07
CA ARG A 168 -11.42 -10.81 -11.02
C ARG A 168 -10.50 -9.68 -11.45
N ILE A 169 -9.38 -9.54 -10.76
CA ILE A 169 -8.34 -8.56 -11.09
C ILE A 169 -7.15 -9.31 -11.64
N GLN A 170 -6.79 -9.01 -12.89
CA GLN A 170 -5.58 -9.54 -13.50
C GLN A 170 -4.39 -8.64 -13.17
N LEU A 171 -3.30 -9.23 -12.71
CA LEU A 171 -2.03 -8.57 -12.41
C LEU A 171 -0.90 -9.17 -13.26
N PRO A 172 -0.82 -8.78 -14.54
CA PRO A 172 0.13 -9.40 -15.48
C PRO A 172 1.58 -9.23 -15.08
N SER A 173 1.93 -8.13 -14.43
CA SER A 173 3.29 -7.81 -13.97
C SER A 173 3.87 -8.86 -13.01
N ILE A 174 3.01 -9.54 -12.27
CA ILE A 174 3.39 -10.59 -11.31
C ILE A 174 2.71 -11.94 -11.63
N GLN A 175 1.99 -12.04 -12.75
CA GLN A 175 1.27 -13.23 -13.22
C GLN A 175 0.28 -13.79 -12.20
N CYS A 176 -0.44 -12.90 -11.49
CA CYS A 176 -1.46 -13.26 -10.49
C CYS A 176 -2.85 -12.81 -10.91
N GLU A 177 -3.86 -13.46 -10.33
CA GLU A 177 -5.26 -13.07 -10.42
C GLU A 177 -5.88 -13.02 -9.02
N LEU A 178 -6.60 -11.97 -8.69
CA LEU A 178 -7.37 -11.86 -7.44
C LEU A 178 -8.85 -12.06 -7.72
N ALA A 179 -9.45 -13.09 -7.14
CA ALA A 179 -10.90 -13.33 -7.18
C ALA A 179 -11.56 -12.60 -6.00
N LEU A 180 -12.42 -11.61 -6.27
CA LEU A 180 -12.96 -10.73 -5.21
C LEU A 180 -13.98 -11.45 -4.31
N GLY A 181 -14.80 -12.34 -4.84
CA GLY A 181 -15.81 -13.06 -4.04
C GLY A 181 -15.20 -13.77 -2.83
N PRO A 182 -14.26 -14.70 -2.99
CA PRO A 182 -13.62 -15.39 -1.88
C PRO A 182 -12.90 -14.45 -0.89
N ILE A 183 -12.22 -13.41 -1.40
CA ILE A 183 -11.51 -12.43 -0.57
C ILE A 183 -12.51 -11.68 0.32
N TYR A 184 -13.57 -11.13 -0.25
CA TYR A 184 -14.55 -10.36 0.52
C TYR A 184 -15.42 -11.24 1.42
N ALA A 185 -15.80 -12.44 0.98
CA ALA A 185 -16.58 -13.36 1.80
C ALA A 185 -15.90 -13.67 3.14
N GLY A 186 -14.56 -13.81 3.15
CA GLY A 186 -13.81 -14.03 4.37
C GLY A 186 -13.65 -12.81 5.28
N ALA A 187 -14.02 -11.61 4.81
CA ALA A 187 -13.85 -10.36 5.54
C ALA A 187 -15.17 -9.72 6.00
N MET A 188 -16.27 -9.89 5.24
CA MET A 188 -17.53 -9.15 5.48
C MET A 188 -18.25 -9.54 6.78
N ASP A 189 -17.98 -10.70 7.35
CA ASP A 189 -18.56 -11.14 8.63
C ASP A 189 -17.94 -10.42 9.84
N TRP A 190 -16.86 -9.67 9.65
CA TRP A 190 -16.15 -8.96 10.72
C TRP A 190 -16.62 -7.51 10.83
N PRO A 191 -16.60 -6.91 12.05
CA PRO A 191 -17.00 -5.52 12.25
C PRO A 191 -16.10 -4.56 11.49
N GLY A 192 -16.72 -3.60 10.80
CA GLY A 192 -16.08 -2.53 10.03
C GLY A 192 -15.88 -1.25 10.80
#